data_e0ade421d1076f6c0a78ff5ab4d3b2fe
#
_entry.id   e0ade421d1076f6c0a78ff5ab4d3b2fe
#
_cell.length_a   1.000
_cell.length_b   1.000
_cell.length_c   1.000
_cell.angle_alpha   90.00
_cell.angle_beta   90.00
_cell.angle_gamma   90.00
#
_symmetry.space_group_name_H-M   'P 1'
#
loop_
_entity.id
_entity.type
_entity.pdbx_description
1 polymer ?
#
loop_
_entity_poly.entity_id
_entity_poly.type
_entity_poly.pdbx_seq_one_letter_code
_entity_poly.pdbx_strand_id
1 'polypeptide(L)'
;MTRGVLLFAFNSPKFDYYSMAEYTAKRVNYFLNLPVTVITDKDSVPTIPKYEFDNVIVINSDSNNKFRNDVWLNKGRYQAYELSPYDETLLIDVDYMVNSDKLLRVFDVLQDYVCHQETAGLMIPDGKQEVLSDLSFPILWATVLGFQKTPKAKQLFDCMKMVQQNYQHYGNLYNFPTDTYRNDHALTIAHRIINGHLPDKTHILPWNLMHVWLKTNLYVERKSKYNTKYTVVYDNWKNNKIKKEYIEIVDMDFHVINKEVFLELM
;
A
#
# COMPACT_ATOMS: atom_id res chain seq x y z
N MET A 1 -11.47 -10.70 19.53
CA MET A 1 -10.35 -10.45 18.58
C MET A 1 -10.15 -8.96 18.48
N THR A 2 -8.92 -8.50 18.63
CA THR A 2 -8.55 -7.10 18.48
C THR A 2 -8.32 -6.79 17.00
N ARG A 3 -8.84 -5.66 16.52
CA ARG A 3 -8.68 -5.16 15.14
C ARG A 3 -7.91 -3.85 15.15
N GLY A 4 -7.08 -3.63 14.15
CA GLY A 4 -6.38 -2.36 13.99
C GLY A 4 -5.67 -2.21 12.67
N VAL A 5 -5.13 -1.01 12.47
CA VAL A 5 -4.41 -0.63 11.27
C VAL A 5 -2.91 -0.55 11.56
N LEU A 6 -2.10 -1.06 10.64
CA LEU A 6 -0.65 -1.03 10.71
C LEU A 6 -0.10 -0.20 9.55
N LEU A 7 0.76 0.77 9.86
CA LEU A 7 1.44 1.63 8.91
C LEU A 7 2.95 1.47 9.03
N PHE A 8 3.68 1.46 7.92
CA PHE A 8 5.14 1.56 7.90
C PHE A 8 5.54 2.94 7.40
N ALA A 9 6.24 3.71 8.21
CA ALA A 9 6.59 5.10 7.92
C ALA A 9 8.06 5.37 8.26
N PHE A 10 8.92 5.31 7.25
CA PHE A 10 10.35 5.62 7.34
C PHE A 10 10.65 6.80 6.46
N ASN A 11 11.11 7.91 7.04
CA ASN A 11 11.42 9.11 6.30
C ASN A 11 12.57 8.90 5.32
N SER A 12 12.42 9.42 4.13
CA SER A 12 13.49 9.51 3.14
C SER A 12 14.04 10.93 3.05
N PRO A 13 15.19 11.14 2.40
CA PRO A 13 15.69 12.51 2.21
C PRO A 13 14.72 13.44 1.48
N LYS A 14 13.78 12.88 0.71
CA LYS A 14 12.82 13.64 -0.10
C LYS A 14 11.44 13.76 0.55
N PHE A 15 11.00 12.73 1.29
CA PHE A 15 9.63 12.65 1.78
C PHE A 15 9.55 12.34 3.26
N ASP A 16 8.68 13.06 3.95
CA ASP A 16 8.30 12.84 5.35
C ASP A 16 7.14 11.84 5.42
N TYR A 17 7.47 10.55 5.40
CA TYR A 17 6.50 9.46 5.50
C TYR A 17 5.82 9.38 6.86
N TYR A 18 6.48 9.87 7.93
CA TYR A 18 5.87 9.90 9.25
C TYR A 18 4.69 10.88 9.28
N SER A 19 4.86 12.08 8.74
CA SER A 19 3.74 13.05 8.61
C SER A 19 2.62 12.53 7.71
N MET A 20 2.94 11.76 6.65
CA MET A 20 1.92 11.08 5.84
C MET A 20 1.15 10.06 6.68
N ALA A 21 1.86 9.27 7.52
CA ALA A 21 1.22 8.29 8.41
C ALA A 21 0.30 8.97 9.43
N GLU A 22 0.72 10.11 10.02
CA GLU A 22 -0.14 10.90 10.92
C GLU A 22 -1.43 11.36 10.24
N TYR A 23 -1.33 11.81 8.99
CA TYR A 23 -2.50 12.21 8.21
C TYR A 23 -3.42 11.02 7.91
N THR A 24 -2.86 9.91 7.45
CA THR A 24 -3.62 8.68 7.18
C THR A 24 -4.26 8.12 8.44
N ALA A 25 -3.55 8.14 9.59
CA ALA A 25 -4.09 7.70 10.88
C ALA A 25 -5.30 8.53 11.33
N LYS A 26 -5.28 9.85 11.14
CA LYS A 26 -6.45 10.72 11.41
C LYS A 26 -7.67 10.29 10.58
N ARG A 27 -7.47 9.90 9.32
CA ARG A 27 -8.55 9.45 8.45
C ARG A 27 -9.02 8.06 8.83
N VAL A 28 -8.11 7.14 9.15
CA VAL A 28 -8.45 5.80 9.70
C VAL A 28 -9.31 5.94 10.96
N ASN A 29 -8.91 6.77 11.90
CA ASN A 29 -9.70 6.99 13.12
C ASN A 29 -11.09 7.55 12.80
N TYR A 30 -11.19 8.53 11.89
CA TYR A 30 -12.46 9.15 11.53
C TYR A 30 -13.42 8.22 10.78
N PHE A 31 -12.94 7.50 9.76
CA PHE A 31 -13.79 6.68 8.90
C PHE A 31 -13.97 5.24 9.39
N LEU A 32 -12.94 4.66 10.03
CA LEU A 32 -12.95 3.26 10.42
C LEU A 32 -13.11 3.06 11.94
N ASN A 33 -12.82 4.08 12.72
CA ASN A 33 -12.79 4.00 14.20
C ASN A 33 -11.92 2.84 14.71
N LEU A 34 -10.74 2.65 14.09
CA LEU A 34 -9.78 1.60 14.44
C LEU A 34 -8.53 2.20 15.05
N PRO A 35 -7.89 1.51 16.02
CA PRO A 35 -6.59 1.88 16.54
C PRO A 35 -5.52 1.77 15.44
N VAL A 36 -4.52 2.64 15.49
CA VAL A 36 -3.44 2.72 14.52
C VAL A 36 -2.09 2.52 15.19
N THR A 37 -1.35 1.54 14.72
CA THR A 37 0.06 1.32 15.07
C THR A 37 0.94 1.78 13.92
N VAL A 38 1.95 2.62 14.21
CA VAL A 38 2.99 2.98 13.25
C VAL A 38 4.30 2.24 13.55
N ILE A 39 4.90 1.66 12.51
CA ILE A 39 6.25 1.09 12.53
C ILE A 39 7.17 2.09 11.84
N THR A 40 8.22 2.50 12.52
CA THR A 40 9.12 3.55 12.06
C THR A 40 10.55 3.31 12.57
N ASP A 41 11.49 4.18 12.23
CA ASP A 41 12.81 4.23 12.84
C ASP A 41 12.96 5.47 13.74
N LYS A 42 14.05 5.49 14.50
CA LYS A 42 14.32 6.57 15.45
C LYS A 42 14.43 7.94 14.79
N ASP A 43 15.00 7.97 13.58
CA ASP A 43 15.29 9.22 12.87
C ASP A 43 14.02 9.82 12.22
N SER A 44 13.00 9.00 12.02
CA SER A 44 11.70 9.43 11.45
C SER A 44 10.74 9.97 12.50
N VAL A 45 10.90 9.64 13.77
CA VAL A 45 10.01 10.11 14.85
C VAL A 45 10.22 11.60 15.08
N PRO A 46 9.21 12.46 14.91
CA PRO A 46 9.35 13.90 15.15
C PRO A 46 9.44 14.22 16.65
N THR A 47 10.11 15.31 16.98
CA THR A 47 10.19 15.80 18.38
C THR A 47 8.81 16.16 18.94
N ILE A 48 7.91 16.65 18.09
CA ILE A 48 6.53 17.00 18.44
C ILE A 48 5.61 16.36 17.41
N PRO A 49 4.97 15.23 17.74
CA PRO A 49 4.02 14.58 16.84
C PRO A 49 2.73 15.39 16.69
N LYS A 50 2.15 15.39 15.48
CA LYS A 50 0.85 16.05 15.20
C LYS A 50 -0.34 15.12 15.39
N TYR A 51 -0.07 13.85 15.64
CA TYR A 51 -1.06 12.80 15.92
C TYR A 51 -0.47 11.83 16.95
N GLU A 52 -1.27 11.41 17.90
CA GLU A 52 -0.91 10.38 18.87
C GLU A 52 -1.40 9.02 18.36
N PHE A 53 -0.46 8.17 17.93
CA PHE A 53 -0.75 6.81 17.54
C PHE A 53 -1.06 5.96 18.78
N ASP A 54 -1.92 4.95 18.63
CA ASP A 54 -2.18 4.00 19.72
C ASP A 54 -0.91 3.23 20.10
N ASN A 55 -0.05 2.94 19.11
CA ASN A 55 1.30 2.39 19.36
C ASN A 55 2.30 2.94 18.33
N VAL A 56 3.53 3.17 18.81
CA VAL A 56 4.70 3.49 17.98
C VAL A 56 5.74 2.40 18.20
N ILE A 57 6.06 1.65 17.16
CA ILE A 57 7.08 0.59 17.21
C ILE A 57 8.30 1.07 16.43
N VAL A 58 9.40 1.27 17.16
CA VAL A 58 10.66 1.71 16.57
C VAL A 58 11.52 0.49 16.24
N ILE A 59 11.90 0.37 14.98
CA ILE A 59 12.82 -0.67 14.49
C ILE A 59 14.01 -0.04 13.77
N ASN A 60 15.08 -0.79 13.58
CA ASN A 60 16.20 -0.33 12.77
C ASN A 60 15.84 -0.44 11.28
N SER A 61 15.88 0.69 10.58
CA SER A 61 15.75 0.72 9.12
C SER A 61 17.13 0.66 8.48
N ASP A 62 17.73 -0.52 8.43
CA ASP A 62 19.05 -0.75 7.84
C ASP A 62 19.00 -1.06 6.34
N SER A 63 17.82 -1.18 5.77
CA SER A 63 17.61 -1.53 4.37
C SER A 63 17.52 -0.30 3.48
N ASN A 64 18.41 -0.22 2.51
CA ASN A 64 18.39 0.81 1.49
C ASN A 64 17.91 0.22 0.16
N ASN A 65 16.86 0.81 -0.40
CA ASN A 65 16.29 0.45 -1.69
C ASN A 65 16.17 1.72 -2.54
N LYS A 66 16.60 1.68 -3.79
CA LYS A 66 16.59 2.85 -4.68
C LYS A 66 15.59 2.64 -5.81
N PHE A 67 14.77 3.66 -6.03
CA PHE A 67 13.90 3.72 -7.19
C PHE A 67 14.01 5.11 -7.83
N ARG A 68 14.52 5.15 -9.05
CA ARG A 68 14.87 6.39 -9.75
C ARG A 68 15.84 7.19 -8.92
N ASN A 69 15.69 8.23 -8.35
CA ASN A 69 16.61 8.98 -7.49
C ASN A 69 16.18 9.01 -6.01
N ASP A 70 15.16 8.24 -5.65
CA ASP A 70 14.63 8.19 -4.30
C ASP A 70 15.12 6.94 -3.54
N VAL A 71 15.24 7.08 -2.23
CA VAL A 71 15.54 5.97 -1.32
C VAL A 71 14.23 5.51 -0.67
N TRP A 72 13.96 4.19 -0.75
CA TRP A 72 12.82 3.58 -0.11
C TRP A 72 13.25 2.65 1.01
N LEU A 73 12.85 2.93 2.22
CA LEU A 73 13.13 2.11 3.40
C LEU A 73 11.98 1.11 3.66
N ASN A 74 11.57 0.38 2.63
CA ASN A 74 10.37 -0.47 2.65
C ASN A 74 10.63 -1.97 2.74
N LYS A 75 11.90 -2.41 2.81
CA LYS A 75 12.26 -3.84 2.81
C LYS A 75 11.78 -4.59 4.05
N GLY A 76 11.54 -3.91 5.16
CA GLY A 76 11.12 -4.49 6.42
C GLY A 76 9.65 -4.91 6.52
N ARG A 77 8.83 -4.69 5.50
CA ARG A 77 7.37 -4.89 5.55
C ARG A 77 6.93 -6.33 5.85
N TYR A 78 7.75 -7.32 5.54
CA TYR A 78 7.52 -8.72 5.91
C TYR A 78 7.43 -8.93 7.44
N GLN A 79 7.93 -8.00 8.26
CA GLN A 79 7.85 -8.07 9.72
C GLN A 79 6.44 -7.72 10.26
N ALA A 80 5.50 -7.31 9.39
CA ALA A 80 4.18 -6.87 9.81
C ALA A 80 3.44 -7.90 10.67
N TYR A 81 3.58 -9.19 10.36
CA TYR A 81 2.95 -10.26 11.13
C TYR A 81 3.43 -10.29 12.59
N GLU A 82 4.75 -10.22 12.81
CA GLU A 82 5.34 -10.29 14.15
C GLU A 82 5.12 -8.97 14.93
N LEU A 83 5.21 -7.83 14.24
CA LEU A 83 5.14 -6.52 14.86
C LEU A 83 3.70 -6.03 15.13
N SER A 84 2.71 -6.57 14.44
CA SER A 84 1.32 -6.15 14.68
C SER A 84 0.86 -6.55 16.08
N PRO A 85 0.29 -5.62 16.87
CA PRO A 85 -0.29 -5.93 18.17
C PRO A 85 -1.72 -6.49 18.10
N TYR A 86 -2.29 -6.61 16.89
CA TYR A 86 -3.69 -6.98 16.67
C TYR A 86 -3.84 -8.45 16.26
N ASP A 87 -5.00 -9.03 16.59
CA ASP A 87 -5.39 -10.38 16.12
C ASP A 87 -5.71 -10.34 14.62
N GLU A 88 -6.44 -9.30 14.20
CA GLU A 88 -6.79 -9.01 12.80
C GLU A 88 -6.22 -7.64 12.42
N THR A 89 -5.37 -7.59 11.42
CA THR A 89 -4.63 -6.41 11.02
C THR A 89 -4.96 -5.99 9.61
N LEU A 90 -5.20 -4.69 9.43
CA LEU A 90 -5.25 -4.04 8.13
C LEU A 90 -3.93 -3.29 7.91
N LEU A 91 -3.03 -3.85 7.12
CA LEU A 91 -1.78 -3.22 6.71
C LEU A 91 -2.03 -2.39 5.46
N ILE A 92 -1.84 -1.08 5.54
CA ILE A 92 -2.02 -0.16 4.40
C ILE A 92 -0.80 0.73 4.19
N ASP A 93 -0.64 1.25 2.98
CA ASP A 93 0.39 2.25 2.68
C ASP A 93 0.02 3.60 3.31
N VAL A 94 1.03 4.37 3.73
CA VAL A 94 0.82 5.69 4.35
C VAL A 94 0.25 6.74 3.39
N ASP A 95 0.31 6.48 2.10
CA ASP A 95 -0.24 7.30 1.02
C ASP A 95 -1.56 6.73 0.47
N TYR A 96 -2.21 5.86 1.24
CA TYR A 96 -3.56 5.39 0.96
C TYR A 96 -4.58 6.34 1.57
N MET A 97 -5.41 6.95 0.73
CA MET A 97 -6.44 7.91 1.13
C MET A 97 -7.70 7.17 1.56
N VAL A 98 -7.92 7.09 2.86
CA VAL A 98 -9.13 6.51 3.44
C VAL A 98 -10.24 7.58 3.43
N ASN A 99 -11.30 7.37 2.67
CA ASN A 99 -12.42 8.31 2.48
C ASN A 99 -13.78 7.68 2.80
N SER A 100 -13.79 6.42 3.20
CA SER A 100 -15.01 5.66 3.48
C SER A 100 -14.74 4.59 4.54
N ASP A 101 -15.78 3.90 4.94
CA ASP A 101 -15.71 2.73 5.83
C ASP A 101 -15.47 1.40 5.07
N LYS A 102 -15.27 1.47 3.76
CA LYS A 102 -15.16 0.28 2.89
C LYS A 102 -14.09 -0.72 3.34
N LEU A 103 -12.97 -0.22 3.90
CA LEU A 103 -11.91 -1.09 4.40
C LEU A 103 -12.34 -1.99 5.57
N LEU A 104 -13.39 -1.65 6.31
CA LEU A 104 -13.94 -2.53 7.35
C LEU A 104 -14.43 -3.87 6.78
N ARG A 105 -14.89 -3.87 5.52
CA ARG A 105 -15.31 -5.08 4.80
C ARG A 105 -14.19 -6.08 4.54
N VAL A 106 -12.92 -5.66 4.67
CA VAL A 106 -11.77 -6.57 4.61
C VAL A 106 -11.89 -7.64 5.70
N PHE A 107 -12.32 -7.25 6.91
CA PHE A 107 -12.48 -8.17 8.02
C PHE A 107 -13.62 -9.19 7.83
N ASP A 108 -14.61 -8.85 7.00
CA ASP A 108 -15.76 -9.75 6.71
C ASP A 108 -15.34 -10.92 5.79
N VAL A 109 -14.30 -10.71 4.97
CA VAL A 109 -13.80 -11.71 4.02
C VAL A 109 -12.46 -12.31 4.44
N LEU A 110 -11.91 -11.85 5.58
CA LEU A 110 -10.61 -12.29 6.07
C LEU A 110 -10.66 -13.71 6.64
N GLN A 111 -9.92 -14.63 6.04
CA GLN A 111 -9.70 -15.97 6.58
C GLN A 111 -8.32 -16.09 7.24
N ASP A 112 -7.26 -16.03 6.44
CA ASP A 112 -5.87 -15.99 6.90
C ASP A 112 -5.24 -14.66 6.53
N TYR A 113 -5.33 -14.30 5.25
CA TYR A 113 -4.94 -13.01 4.66
C TYR A 113 -5.76 -12.73 3.41
N VAL A 114 -5.86 -11.46 3.02
CA VAL A 114 -6.48 -11.02 1.76
C VAL A 114 -5.75 -9.81 1.21
N CYS A 115 -5.64 -9.71 -0.11
CA CYS A 115 -4.99 -8.60 -0.81
C CYS A 115 -5.68 -8.29 -2.15
N HIS A 116 -5.29 -7.20 -2.80
CA HIS A 116 -5.78 -6.87 -4.13
C HIS A 116 -4.96 -7.56 -5.21
N GLN A 117 -5.63 -8.04 -6.24
CA GLN A 117 -5.01 -8.54 -7.47
C GLN A 117 -5.20 -7.56 -8.62
N GLU A 118 -6.36 -6.95 -8.72
CA GLU A 118 -6.72 -6.06 -9.83
C GLU A 118 -6.75 -4.62 -9.35
N THR A 119 -6.34 -3.72 -10.22
CA THR A 119 -6.38 -2.30 -9.95
C THR A 119 -7.31 -1.59 -10.94
N ALA A 120 -8.17 -0.73 -10.42
CA ALA A 120 -8.89 0.25 -11.21
C ALA A 120 -8.08 1.56 -11.15
N GLY A 121 -7.20 1.77 -12.12
CA GLY A 121 -6.43 3.01 -12.20
C GLY A 121 -7.08 4.00 -13.13
N LEU A 122 -7.05 5.28 -12.78
CA LEU A 122 -7.40 6.37 -13.72
C LEU A 122 -6.49 6.41 -14.94
N MET A 123 -5.39 5.67 -14.91
CA MET A 123 -4.33 5.68 -15.91
C MET A 123 -3.91 4.30 -16.40
N ILE A 124 -4.72 3.26 -16.18
CA ILE A 124 -4.60 2.01 -16.91
C ILE A 124 -5.71 2.01 -17.96
N PRO A 125 -5.48 2.63 -19.15
CA PRO A 125 -6.55 2.89 -20.14
C PRO A 125 -7.24 1.62 -20.62
N ASP A 126 -6.56 0.47 -20.52
CA ASP A 126 -6.97 -0.76 -21.18
C ASP A 126 -7.41 -1.86 -20.20
N GLY A 127 -7.54 -1.55 -18.89
CA GLY A 127 -7.90 -2.54 -17.88
C GLY A 127 -6.95 -3.73 -17.84
N LYS A 128 -5.72 -3.57 -18.33
CA LYS A 128 -4.71 -4.62 -18.32
C LYS A 128 -4.26 -4.91 -16.90
N GLN A 129 -4.43 -6.15 -16.52
CA GLN A 129 -3.88 -6.67 -15.28
C GLN A 129 -2.35 -6.56 -15.34
N GLU A 130 -1.74 -5.89 -14.36
CA GLU A 130 -0.28 -5.93 -14.23
C GLU A 130 0.19 -7.34 -13.92
N VAL A 131 1.21 -7.78 -14.64
CA VAL A 131 1.85 -9.08 -14.47
C VAL A 131 3.29 -8.90 -13.99
N LEU A 132 3.78 -9.88 -13.26
CA LEU A 132 5.16 -9.86 -12.73
C LEU A 132 6.19 -9.85 -13.89
N SER A 133 5.90 -10.57 -14.97
CA SER A 133 6.58 -10.51 -16.26
C SER A 133 5.64 -11.08 -17.34
N ASP A 134 6.01 -10.95 -18.63
CA ASP A 134 5.20 -11.39 -19.77
C ASP A 134 4.81 -12.88 -19.73
N LEU A 135 5.59 -13.71 -19.04
CA LEU A 135 5.40 -15.15 -18.91
C LEU A 135 5.06 -15.59 -17.47
N SER A 136 4.57 -14.67 -16.63
CA SER A 136 4.38 -14.91 -15.21
C SER A 136 2.94 -14.65 -14.74
N PHE A 137 2.77 -14.35 -13.47
CA PHE A 137 1.46 -14.22 -12.83
C PHE A 137 1.02 -12.77 -12.71
N PRO A 138 -0.30 -12.54 -12.54
CA PRO A 138 -0.81 -11.25 -12.12
C PRO A 138 -0.19 -10.80 -10.78
N ILE A 139 0.18 -9.53 -10.71
CA ILE A 139 0.73 -8.93 -9.48
C ILE A 139 -0.38 -8.81 -8.43
N LEU A 140 -0.01 -9.13 -7.19
CA LEU A 140 -0.78 -8.81 -6.00
C LEU A 140 -0.24 -7.50 -5.42
N TRP A 141 -1.15 -6.59 -5.11
CA TRP A 141 -0.78 -5.28 -4.58
C TRP A 141 -0.66 -5.31 -3.05
N ALA A 142 0.49 -4.92 -2.55
CA ALA A 142 0.78 -4.85 -1.12
C ALA A 142 0.22 -3.57 -0.44
N THR A 143 -0.39 -2.67 -1.21
CA THR A 143 -0.93 -1.40 -0.70
C THR A 143 -1.99 -1.59 0.37
N VAL A 144 -2.85 -2.62 0.22
CA VAL A 144 -3.83 -3.03 1.23
C VAL A 144 -3.72 -4.53 1.40
N LEU A 145 -3.34 -4.96 2.59
CA LEU A 145 -3.19 -6.36 2.97
C LEU A 145 -3.87 -6.60 4.32
N GLY A 146 -4.98 -7.31 4.32
CA GLY A 146 -5.61 -7.82 5.54
C GLY A 146 -4.96 -9.13 5.97
N PHE A 147 -4.69 -9.32 7.26
CA PHE A 147 -4.25 -10.61 7.79
C PHE A 147 -4.67 -10.81 9.24
N GLN A 148 -4.82 -12.06 9.63
CA GLN A 148 -5.03 -12.46 11.02
C GLN A 148 -3.89 -13.36 11.52
N LYS A 149 -3.76 -13.51 12.85
CA LYS A 149 -2.68 -14.29 13.49
C LYS A 149 -2.89 -15.79 13.32
N THR A 150 -2.76 -16.31 12.10
CA THR A 150 -2.85 -17.74 11.77
C THR A 150 -1.51 -18.29 11.27
N PRO A 151 -1.31 -19.60 11.34
CA PRO A 151 -0.11 -20.24 10.79
C PRO A 151 0.09 -19.96 9.29
N LYS A 152 -1.00 -19.92 8.50
CA LYS A 152 -0.92 -19.66 7.05
C LYS A 152 -0.53 -18.21 6.75
N ALA A 153 -1.08 -17.26 7.51
CA ALA A 153 -0.65 -15.86 7.38
C ALA A 153 0.84 -15.72 7.78
N LYS A 154 1.27 -16.37 8.87
CA LYS A 154 2.69 -16.40 9.24
C LYS A 154 3.56 -16.93 8.11
N GLN A 155 3.16 -18.04 7.49
CA GLN A 155 3.88 -18.63 6.37
C GLN A 155 4.00 -17.65 5.18
N LEU A 156 2.96 -16.84 4.89
CA LEU A 156 3.02 -15.80 3.87
C LEU A 156 4.16 -14.81 4.14
N PHE A 157 4.21 -14.26 5.37
CA PHE A 157 5.23 -13.27 5.72
C PHE A 157 6.64 -13.87 5.80
N ASP A 158 6.79 -15.11 6.26
CA ASP A 158 8.05 -15.85 6.22
C ASP A 158 8.53 -16.06 4.77
N CYS A 159 7.62 -16.41 3.84
CA CYS A 159 7.92 -16.50 2.42
C CYS A 159 8.26 -15.13 1.81
N MET A 160 7.57 -14.05 2.19
CA MET A 160 7.92 -12.69 1.74
C MET A 160 9.35 -12.32 2.18
N LYS A 161 9.76 -12.66 3.41
CA LYS A 161 11.13 -12.50 3.89
C LYS A 161 12.12 -13.29 3.05
N MET A 162 11.82 -14.56 2.78
CA MET A 162 12.65 -15.43 1.95
C MET A 162 12.83 -14.85 0.54
N VAL A 163 11.75 -14.38 -0.08
CA VAL A 163 11.81 -13.72 -1.41
C VAL A 163 12.66 -12.46 -1.36
N GLN A 164 12.49 -11.62 -0.34
CA GLN A 164 13.28 -10.39 -0.16
C GLN A 164 14.77 -10.71 -0.05
N GLN A 165 15.15 -11.71 0.75
CA GLN A 165 16.54 -12.10 0.95
C GLN A 165 17.18 -12.73 -0.31
N ASN A 166 16.37 -13.30 -1.20
CA ASN A 166 16.79 -13.96 -2.42
C ASN A 166 16.24 -13.26 -3.68
N TYR A 167 16.06 -11.94 -3.63
CA TYR A 167 15.31 -11.19 -4.64
C TYR A 167 15.88 -11.34 -6.05
N GLN A 168 17.23 -11.33 -6.19
CA GLN A 168 17.90 -11.56 -7.47
C GLN A 168 17.60 -12.95 -8.06
N HIS A 169 17.58 -13.99 -7.20
CA HIS A 169 17.22 -15.34 -7.65
C HIS A 169 15.81 -15.38 -8.24
N TYR A 170 14.84 -14.80 -7.55
CA TYR A 170 13.46 -14.76 -8.02
C TYR A 170 13.28 -13.87 -9.25
N GLY A 171 14.04 -12.78 -9.36
CA GLY A 171 14.06 -11.95 -10.57
C GLY A 171 14.55 -12.72 -11.79
N ASN A 172 15.58 -13.51 -11.65
CA ASN A 172 16.06 -14.39 -12.70
C ASN A 172 15.07 -15.50 -13.04
N LEU A 173 14.44 -16.12 -12.02
CA LEU A 173 13.49 -17.22 -12.20
C LEU A 173 12.21 -16.77 -12.92
N TYR A 174 11.68 -15.59 -12.58
CA TYR A 174 10.43 -15.07 -13.13
C TYR A 174 10.63 -13.95 -14.16
N ASN A 175 11.88 -13.65 -14.54
CA ASN A 175 12.26 -12.68 -15.56
C ASN A 175 11.71 -11.26 -15.30
N PHE A 176 12.00 -10.70 -14.11
CA PHE A 176 11.67 -9.30 -13.79
C PHE A 176 12.90 -8.52 -13.30
N PRO A 177 12.94 -7.18 -13.47
CA PRO A 177 14.05 -6.34 -13.00
C PRO A 177 14.21 -6.37 -11.48
N THR A 178 15.45 -6.48 -11.00
CA THR A 178 15.78 -6.59 -9.56
C THR A 178 16.52 -5.37 -9.00
N ASP A 179 16.68 -4.32 -9.79
CA ASP A 179 17.35 -3.08 -9.38
C ASP A 179 16.66 -2.39 -8.21
N THR A 180 15.35 -2.61 -8.10
CA THR A 180 14.52 -2.07 -7.04
C THR A 180 13.67 -3.17 -6.44
N TYR A 181 13.79 -3.38 -5.12
CA TYR A 181 12.91 -4.30 -4.42
C TYR A 181 11.48 -3.73 -4.33
N ARG A 182 10.49 -4.58 -4.63
CA ARG A 182 9.06 -4.26 -4.51
C ARG A 182 8.35 -5.27 -3.60
N ASN A 183 7.59 -4.76 -2.63
CA ASN A 183 6.77 -5.60 -1.76
C ASN A 183 5.68 -6.36 -2.54
N ASP A 184 5.16 -5.76 -3.62
CA ASP A 184 4.17 -6.40 -4.51
C ASP A 184 4.73 -7.68 -5.15
N HIS A 185 6.00 -7.65 -5.61
CA HIS A 185 6.69 -8.82 -6.14
C HIS A 185 6.85 -9.89 -5.06
N ALA A 186 7.32 -9.50 -3.86
CA ALA A 186 7.50 -10.44 -2.76
C ALA A 186 6.18 -11.06 -2.31
N LEU A 187 5.11 -10.28 -2.19
CA LEU A 187 3.77 -10.75 -1.86
C LEU A 187 3.25 -11.72 -2.94
N THR A 188 3.38 -11.35 -4.22
CA THR A 188 2.93 -12.18 -5.35
C THR A 188 3.60 -13.53 -5.35
N ILE A 189 4.94 -13.56 -5.23
CA ILE A 189 5.73 -14.79 -5.25
C ILE A 189 5.43 -15.63 -4.02
N ALA A 190 5.39 -15.02 -2.83
CA ALA A 190 5.08 -15.71 -1.57
C ALA A 190 3.68 -16.37 -1.62
N HIS A 191 2.66 -15.62 -2.07
CA HIS A 191 1.31 -16.15 -2.25
C HIS A 191 1.30 -17.37 -3.20
N ARG A 192 2.03 -17.32 -4.31
CA ARG A 192 2.12 -18.44 -5.26
C ARG A 192 2.81 -19.65 -4.66
N ILE A 193 3.91 -19.46 -3.94
CA ILE A 193 4.64 -20.55 -3.28
C ILE A 193 3.74 -21.28 -2.27
N ILE A 194 3.08 -20.55 -1.37
CA ILE A 194 2.28 -21.16 -0.30
C ILE A 194 0.98 -21.82 -0.80
N ASN A 195 0.50 -21.43 -1.98
CA ASN A 195 -0.67 -22.03 -2.63
C ASN A 195 -0.28 -23.04 -3.74
N GLY A 196 0.98 -23.52 -3.77
CA GLY A 196 1.45 -24.52 -4.70
C GLY A 196 1.40 -24.10 -6.18
N HIS A 197 1.51 -22.77 -6.43
CA HIS A 197 1.37 -22.15 -7.77
C HIS A 197 -0.02 -22.31 -8.43
N LEU A 198 -1.00 -22.81 -7.69
CA LEU A 198 -2.36 -22.93 -8.18
C LEU A 198 -3.08 -21.58 -8.20
N PRO A 199 -4.04 -21.37 -9.10
CA PRO A 199 -4.93 -20.23 -9.05
C PRO A 199 -5.71 -20.25 -7.73
N ASP A 200 -5.59 -19.17 -6.97
CA ASP A 200 -6.31 -18.99 -5.70
C ASP A 200 -7.01 -17.63 -5.70
N LYS A 201 -8.33 -17.64 -5.53
CA LYS A 201 -9.16 -16.45 -5.41
C LYS A 201 -9.65 -16.21 -3.98
N THR A 202 -9.43 -17.17 -3.08
CA THR A 202 -9.91 -17.10 -1.70
C THR A 202 -9.26 -15.95 -0.93
N HIS A 203 -7.99 -15.65 -1.26
CA HIS A 203 -7.20 -14.60 -0.62
C HIS A 203 -7.17 -13.30 -1.42
N ILE A 204 -8.06 -13.15 -2.41
CA ILE A 204 -8.17 -11.95 -3.24
C ILE A 204 -9.42 -11.16 -2.83
N LEU A 205 -9.22 -9.88 -2.55
CA LEU A 205 -10.34 -8.97 -2.26
C LEU A 205 -11.30 -8.89 -3.45
N PRO A 206 -12.62 -8.99 -3.23
CA PRO A 206 -13.60 -9.02 -4.31
C PRO A 206 -13.92 -7.63 -4.89
N TRP A 207 -13.04 -6.65 -4.70
CA TRP A 207 -13.12 -5.32 -5.31
C TRP A 207 -11.74 -4.82 -5.70
N ASN A 208 -11.70 -3.92 -6.66
CA ASN A 208 -10.45 -3.37 -7.18
C ASN A 208 -9.90 -2.27 -6.28
N LEU A 209 -8.57 -2.18 -6.23
CA LEU A 209 -7.86 -1.05 -5.66
C LEU A 209 -7.85 0.11 -6.67
N MET A 210 -8.24 1.31 -6.22
CA MET A 210 -8.14 2.51 -7.04
C MET A 210 -6.79 3.18 -6.85
N HIS A 211 -6.12 3.51 -7.96
CA HIS A 211 -4.87 4.27 -7.96
C HIS A 211 -5.04 5.62 -8.64
N VAL A 212 -4.36 6.62 -8.08
CA VAL A 212 -4.07 7.90 -8.74
C VAL A 212 -2.59 7.92 -9.11
N TRP A 213 -2.30 8.01 -10.38
CA TRP A 213 -0.97 7.79 -10.96
C TRP A 213 -0.01 8.98 -10.79
N LEU A 214 1.30 8.77 -11.09
CA LEU A 214 2.39 9.73 -10.89
C LEU A 214 2.26 11.07 -11.65
N LYS A 215 1.49 11.11 -12.74
CA LYS A 215 1.36 12.30 -13.61
C LYS A 215 0.02 13.03 -13.47
N THR A 216 -0.75 12.69 -12.46
CA THR A 216 -2.04 13.33 -12.21
C THR A 216 -1.90 14.45 -11.20
N ASN A 217 -2.63 15.53 -11.42
CA ASN A 217 -2.84 16.56 -10.43
C ASN A 217 -4.17 16.31 -9.73
N LEU A 218 -4.17 16.41 -8.41
CA LEU A 218 -5.37 16.31 -7.58
C LEU A 218 -5.73 17.69 -7.07
N TYR A 219 -6.96 18.10 -7.32
CA TYR A 219 -7.52 19.31 -6.74
C TYR A 219 -8.56 18.94 -5.71
N VAL A 220 -8.47 19.56 -4.55
CA VAL A 220 -9.40 19.35 -3.43
C VAL A 220 -10.24 20.61 -3.25
N GLU A 221 -11.55 20.51 -3.43
CA GLU A 221 -12.46 21.49 -2.87
C GLU A 221 -12.54 21.27 -1.35
N ARG A 222 -11.76 22.02 -0.58
CA ARG A 222 -11.76 21.92 0.90
C ARG A 222 -13.07 22.48 1.45
N LYS A 223 -14.10 21.64 1.60
CA LYS A 223 -15.36 22.00 2.24
C LYS A 223 -15.48 21.55 3.68
N SER A 224 -14.62 20.63 4.12
CA SER A 224 -14.60 20.09 5.49
C SER A 224 -13.22 19.66 5.93
N LYS A 225 -13.06 19.36 7.23
CA LYS A 225 -11.82 18.82 7.80
C LYS A 225 -11.44 17.46 7.19
N TYR A 226 -12.44 16.66 6.82
CA TYR A 226 -12.27 15.35 6.19
C TYR A 226 -12.99 15.37 4.85
N ASN A 227 -12.38 16.02 3.88
CA ASN A 227 -12.94 16.07 2.54
C ASN A 227 -12.85 14.70 1.88
N THR A 228 -13.94 14.31 1.21
CA THR A 228 -14.05 13.04 0.46
C THR A 228 -14.27 13.27 -1.02
N LYS A 229 -14.36 14.54 -1.46
CA LYS A 229 -14.52 14.90 -2.87
C LYS A 229 -13.22 15.47 -3.42
N TYR A 230 -12.72 14.83 -4.48
CA TYR A 230 -11.48 15.20 -5.17
C TYR A 230 -11.73 15.29 -6.66
N THR A 231 -11.08 16.25 -7.32
CA THR A 231 -11.03 16.32 -8.78
C THR A 231 -9.63 15.93 -9.25
N VAL A 232 -9.55 14.83 -9.96
CA VAL A 232 -8.31 14.34 -10.58
C VAL A 232 -8.21 14.95 -11.97
N VAL A 233 -7.08 15.58 -12.28
CA VAL A 233 -6.79 16.13 -13.60
C VAL A 233 -5.61 15.35 -14.18
N TYR A 234 -5.77 14.80 -15.35
CA TYR A 234 -4.72 14.06 -16.04
C TYR A 234 -4.64 14.40 -17.53
N ASP A 235 -3.45 14.22 -18.09
CA ASP A 235 -3.19 14.43 -19.50
C ASP A 235 -3.49 13.16 -20.29
N ASN A 236 -4.51 13.21 -21.13
CA ASN A 236 -4.85 12.11 -22.04
C ASN A 236 -4.29 12.41 -23.43
N TRP A 237 -3.45 11.49 -23.94
CA TRP A 237 -2.89 11.56 -25.28
C TRP A 237 -3.84 10.93 -26.29
N LYS A 238 -4.56 11.75 -27.05
CA LYS A 238 -5.39 11.29 -28.17
C LYS A 238 -4.98 12.03 -29.45
N ASN A 239 -4.72 11.29 -30.51
CA ASN A 239 -4.41 11.85 -31.84
C ASN A 239 -3.25 12.85 -31.85
N ASN A 240 -2.14 12.54 -31.17
CA ASN A 240 -0.97 13.41 -31.01
C ASN A 240 -1.26 14.78 -30.34
N LYS A 241 -2.38 14.90 -29.63
CA LYS A 241 -2.72 16.08 -28.83
C LYS A 241 -2.91 15.69 -27.37
N ILE A 242 -2.41 16.55 -26.48
CA ILE A 242 -2.67 16.43 -25.04
C ILE A 242 -4.02 17.07 -24.77
N LYS A 243 -4.95 16.30 -24.22
CA LYS A 243 -6.21 16.80 -23.70
C LYS A 243 -6.26 16.59 -22.21
N LYS A 244 -6.53 17.63 -21.42
CA LYS A 244 -6.79 17.49 -19.99
C LYS A 244 -8.16 16.87 -19.78
N GLU A 245 -8.22 15.80 -19.02
CA GLU A 245 -9.46 15.17 -18.60
C GLU A 245 -9.60 15.31 -17.08
N TYR A 246 -10.86 15.36 -16.61
CA TYR A 246 -11.23 15.60 -15.23
C TYR A 246 -12.10 14.46 -14.76
N ILE A 247 -11.76 13.87 -13.61
CA ILE A 247 -12.57 12.82 -12.97
C ILE A 247 -12.82 13.22 -11.53
N GLU A 248 -14.07 13.16 -11.12
CA GLU A 248 -14.45 13.35 -9.72
C GLU A 248 -14.37 12.01 -8.98
N ILE A 249 -13.70 12.01 -7.82
CA ILE A 249 -13.69 10.93 -6.85
C ILE A 249 -14.49 11.43 -5.65
N VAL A 250 -15.54 10.70 -5.28
CA VAL A 250 -16.41 11.04 -4.16
C VAL A 250 -16.61 9.82 -3.28
N ASP A 251 -16.37 9.96 -1.98
CA ASP A 251 -16.57 8.92 -0.96
C ASP A 251 -15.92 7.57 -1.30
N MET A 252 -14.76 7.62 -1.96
CA MET A 252 -14.00 6.44 -2.37
C MET A 252 -12.59 6.48 -1.82
N ASP A 253 -12.12 5.32 -1.36
CA ASP A 253 -10.73 5.13 -0.98
C ASP A 253 -9.86 4.98 -2.22
N PHE A 254 -8.64 5.52 -2.19
CA PHE A 254 -7.69 5.41 -3.30
C PHE A 254 -6.24 5.57 -2.86
N HIS A 255 -5.33 4.98 -3.61
CA HIS A 255 -3.90 5.09 -3.39
C HIS A 255 -3.31 6.24 -4.22
N VAL A 256 -2.60 7.16 -3.58
CA VAL A 256 -1.95 8.31 -4.23
C VAL A 256 -0.47 7.99 -4.44
N ILE A 257 -0.12 7.47 -5.62
CA ILE A 257 1.27 7.06 -5.92
C ILE A 257 2.21 8.26 -5.96
N ASN A 258 1.73 9.44 -6.39
CA ASN A 258 2.51 10.67 -6.40
C ASN A 258 2.55 11.30 -4.99
N LYS A 259 3.71 11.18 -4.31
CA LYS A 259 3.89 11.69 -2.95
C LYS A 259 3.82 13.22 -2.85
N GLU A 260 4.25 13.94 -3.89
CA GLU A 260 4.16 15.41 -3.92
C GLU A 260 2.70 15.85 -3.90
N VAL A 261 1.86 15.18 -4.72
CA VAL A 261 0.41 15.42 -4.71
C VAL A 261 -0.21 15.02 -3.37
N PHE A 262 0.21 13.91 -2.76
CA PHE A 262 -0.30 13.52 -1.45
C PHE A 262 0.00 14.55 -0.37
N LEU A 263 1.21 15.12 -0.37
CA LEU A 263 1.62 16.19 0.57
C LEU A 263 0.79 17.47 0.40
N GLU A 264 0.38 17.80 -0.82
CA GLU A 264 -0.51 18.93 -1.08
C GLU A 264 -1.94 18.72 -0.53
N LEU A 265 -2.35 17.47 -0.32
CA LEU A 265 -3.66 17.10 0.23
C LEU A 265 -3.70 17.16 1.77
N MET A 266 -2.54 17.07 2.44
CA MET A 266 -2.42 17.10 3.90
C MET A 266 -2.62 18.51 4.45
#